data_a062d6742ac9e61d1c5e140af05c16a5
#
_entry.id   a062d6742ac9e61d1c5e140af05c16a5
#
_cell.length_a   1.000
_cell.length_b   1.000
_cell.length_c   1.000
_cell.angle_alpha   90.00
_cell.angle_beta   90.00
_cell.angle_gamma   90.00
#
_symmetry.space_group_name_H-M   'P 1'
#
loop_
_entity.id
_entity.type
_entity.pdbx_description
1 polymer ?
#
loop_
_entity_poly.entity_id
_entity_poly.type
_entity_poly.pdbx_seq_one_letter_code
_entity_poly.pdbx_strand_id
1 'polypeptide(L)'
;MINYIAHWDRILIQSRSEIINELNDYQFRTICPFNNSSKIKNYYFENINWKISKTKFFDFKAILRLRRILDNLDENSIVHVFTLKSGFFFMIASYFSKKNFKSTLSITGLGYIFSKRLSTRLIKSFLRPIFILLINKTFNNIIYQNSKDQDIFNNYSKFGNNSHLIESSGIQSNQYHLKQKFNKQLRVILAARLLEDKGIKEYLNLASQMNSSNVKFYLAGELDEGNPKSLNKKDLENIKSNEFVEYLGYLDLKKELKEYDVLISLSNHEGFSRVLLEGIYVGLYCLAFKNNGTEFINNFQNTKILDTKNLEIINNEILKILNTDKYISLQNREVIKQKYSTKNIAKSFDNIYKLEF
;
A
#
# COMPACT_ATOMS: atom_id res chain seq x y z
N MET A 1 -0.12 -5.82 -25.53
CA MET A 1 0.04 -6.72 -24.36
C MET A 1 0.78 -5.98 -23.26
N ILE A 2 0.27 -6.02 -22.01
CA ILE A 2 0.93 -5.44 -20.83
C ILE A 2 1.26 -6.57 -19.83
N ASN A 3 2.53 -6.64 -19.40
CA ASN A 3 3.01 -7.65 -18.47
C ASN A 3 3.23 -7.01 -17.08
N TYR A 4 2.45 -7.41 -16.09
CA TYR A 4 2.59 -6.96 -14.70
C TYR A 4 3.52 -7.89 -13.93
N ILE A 5 4.61 -7.36 -13.38
CA ILE A 5 5.60 -8.12 -12.62
C ILE A 5 5.57 -7.71 -11.14
N ALA A 6 5.39 -8.68 -10.23
CA ALA A 6 5.48 -8.46 -8.79
C ALA A 6 6.11 -9.64 -8.07
N HIS A 7 6.92 -9.37 -7.04
CA HIS A 7 7.53 -10.41 -6.20
C HIS A 7 6.56 -11.03 -5.19
N TRP A 8 5.34 -10.56 -5.15
CA TRP A 8 4.28 -11.03 -4.26
C TRP A 8 2.93 -10.87 -4.93
N ASP A 9 2.18 -11.96 -5.05
CA ASP A 9 0.88 -12.04 -5.73
C ASP A 9 -0.18 -11.08 -5.15
N ARG A 10 -0.18 -10.87 -3.82
CA ARG A 10 -1.09 -9.92 -3.16
C ARG A 10 -1.04 -8.50 -3.72
N ILE A 11 0.12 -8.05 -4.21
CA ILE A 11 0.27 -6.71 -4.82
C ILE A 11 -0.65 -6.59 -6.04
N LEU A 12 -0.74 -7.67 -6.83
CA LEU A 12 -1.57 -7.70 -8.03
C LEU A 12 -3.05 -7.97 -7.69
N ILE A 13 -3.33 -8.92 -6.80
CA ILE A 13 -4.69 -9.34 -6.45
C ILE A 13 -5.47 -8.22 -5.73
N GLN A 14 -4.86 -7.61 -4.71
CA GLN A 14 -5.60 -6.69 -3.83
C GLN A 14 -5.79 -5.29 -4.40
N SER A 15 -4.90 -4.84 -5.28
CA SER A 15 -4.92 -3.43 -5.69
C SER A 15 -4.76 -3.20 -7.19
N ARG A 16 -4.33 -4.19 -7.97
CA ARG A 16 -4.10 -4.02 -9.41
C ARG A 16 -5.14 -4.73 -10.27
N SER A 17 -5.75 -5.79 -9.78
CA SER A 17 -6.85 -6.46 -10.46
C SER A 17 -8.01 -5.52 -10.77
N GLU A 18 -8.35 -4.64 -9.82
CA GLU A 18 -9.40 -3.64 -10.02
C GLU A 18 -9.03 -2.65 -11.14
N ILE A 19 -7.75 -2.26 -11.25
CA ILE A 19 -7.25 -1.37 -12.30
C ILE A 19 -7.25 -2.09 -13.65
N ILE A 20 -6.82 -3.35 -13.71
CA ILE A 20 -6.82 -4.16 -14.94
C ILE A 20 -8.23 -4.23 -15.54
N ASN A 21 -9.25 -4.39 -14.70
CA ASN A 21 -10.65 -4.48 -15.14
C ASN A 21 -11.20 -3.16 -15.73
N GLU A 22 -10.58 -2.03 -15.46
CA GLU A 22 -10.93 -0.73 -16.07
C GLU A 22 -10.17 -0.44 -17.38
N LEU A 23 -9.11 -1.23 -17.68
CA LEU A 23 -8.23 -1.05 -18.84
C LEU A 23 -8.57 -2.05 -19.94
N ASN A 24 -9.80 -2.01 -20.46
CA ASN A 24 -10.36 -2.99 -21.39
C ASN A 24 -9.68 -3.02 -22.78
N ASP A 25 -8.97 -1.97 -23.16
CA ASP A 25 -8.27 -1.86 -24.44
C ASP A 25 -6.97 -2.68 -24.49
N TYR A 26 -6.56 -3.26 -23.35
CA TYR A 26 -5.31 -3.98 -23.22
C TYR A 26 -5.52 -5.43 -22.83
N GLN A 27 -4.67 -6.28 -23.37
CA GLN A 27 -4.50 -7.64 -22.85
C GLN A 27 -3.42 -7.64 -21.76
N PHE A 28 -3.70 -8.35 -20.66
CA PHE A 28 -2.80 -8.40 -19.51
C PHE A 28 -2.25 -9.80 -19.26
N ARG A 29 -1.00 -9.82 -18.79
CA ARG A 29 -0.32 -11.00 -18.26
C ARG A 29 0.28 -10.65 -16.90
N THR A 30 0.18 -11.54 -15.92
CA THR A 30 0.82 -11.34 -14.62
C THR A 30 1.96 -12.33 -14.42
N ILE A 31 3.07 -11.83 -13.87
CA ILE A 31 4.30 -12.57 -13.60
C ILE A 31 4.59 -12.42 -12.10
N CYS A 32 4.19 -13.40 -11.30
CA CYS A 32 4.30 -13.36 -9.84
C CYS A 32 4.32 -14.78 -9.24
N PRO A 33 4.72 -14.96 -7.96
CA PRO A 33 4.58 -16.25 -7.29
C PRO A 33 3.09 -16.63 -7.10
N PHE A 34 2.77 -17.92 -7.22
CA PHE A 34 1.40 -18.43 -7.01
C PHE A 34 1.21 -18.94 -5.59
N ASN A 35 1.25 -18.06 -4.60
CA ASN A 35 1.02 -18.43 -3.20
C ASN A 35 -0.48 -18.46 -2.83
N ASN A 36 -1.31 -17.66 -3.53
CA ASN A 36 -2.77 -17.59 -3.39
C ASN A 36 -3.49 -17.86 -4.72
N SER A 37 -3.05 -18.89 -5.44
CA SER A 37 -3.48 -19.20 -6.81
C SER A 37 -5.00 -19.33 -7.01
N SER A 38 -5.77 -19.73 -5.96
CA SER A 38 -7.23 -19.80 -6.02
C SER A 38 -7.89 -18.43 -6.23
N LYS A 39 -7.30 -17.34 -5.73
CA LYS A 39 -7.81 -15.97 -5.90
C LYS A 39 -7.41 -15.37 -7.26
N ILE A 40 -6.27 -15.79 -7.83
CA ILE A 40 -5.81 -15.33 -9.15
C ILE A 40 -6.62 -16.00 -10.28
N LYS A 41 -7.05 -17.24 -10.09
CA LYS A 41 -7.77 -18.02 -11.11
C LYS A 41 -9.10 -17.40 -11.59
N ASN A 42 -9.65 -16.44 -10.86
CA ASN A 42 -10.91 -15.78 -11.22
C ASN A 42 -10.73 -14.53 -12.10
N TYR A 43 -9.51 -14.22 -12.54
CA TYR A 43 -9.24 -13.08 -13.42
C TYR A 43 -8.95 -13.57 -14.84
N TYR A 44 -9.50 -12.88 -15.83
CA TYR A 44 -9.41 -13.18 -17.28
C TYR A 44 -8.04 -12.83 -17.89
N PHE A 45 -6.94 -13.07 -17.20
CA PHE A 45 -5.60 -12.78 -17.72
C PHE A 45 -4.64 -13.95 -17.50
N GLU A 46 -3.65 -14.05 -18.38
CA GLU A 46 -2.62 -15.08 -18.31
C GLU A 46 -1.72 -14.88 -17.10
N ASN A 47 -1.41 -15.98 -16.39
CA ASN A 47 -0.55 -15.95 -15.21
C ASN A 47 0.70 -16.81 -15.40
N ILE A 48 1.88 -16.20 -15.26
CA ILE A 48 3.16 -16.90 -15.27
C ILE A 48 3.72 -16.96 -13.84
N ASN A 49 4.01 -18.20 -13.38
CA ASN A 49 4.57 -18.41 -12.05
C ASN A 49 6.05 -18.05 -11.99
N TRP A 50 6.35 -16.90 -11.43
CA TRP A 50 7.72 -16.50 -11.13
C TRP A 50 8.09 -16.91 -9.70
N LYS A 51 8.73 -18.09 -9.55
CA LYS A 51 9.17 -18.59 -8.25
C LYS A 51 10.26 -17.70 -7.64
N ILE A 52 9.86 -16.78 -6.77
CA ILE A 52 10.72 -15.86 -6.01
C ILE A 52 10.33 -15.89 -4.52
N SER A 53 11.31 -15.76 -3.64
CA SER A 53 11.05 -15.61 -2.21
C SER A 53 10.49 -14.22 -1.91
N LYS A 54 9.42 -14.15 -1.11
CA LYS A 54 8.81 -12.89 -0.63
C LYS A 54 9.82 -12.04 0.15
N THR A 55 10.71 -12.65 0.92
CA THR A 55 11.53 -11.99 1.93
C THR A 55 13.03 -11.93 1.61
N LYS A 56 13.59 -12.91 0.91
CA LYS A 56 15.01 -12.88 0.54
C LYS A 56 15.32 -11.69 -0.34
N PHE A 57 16.30 -10.88 0.06
CA PHE A 57 16.70 -9.70 -0.70
C PHE A 57 17.35 -10.06 -2.03
N PHE A 58 18.11 -11.15 -2.08
CA PHE A 58 18.79 -11.63 -3.29
C PHE A 58 18.47 -13.11 -3.53
N ASP A 59 18.09 -13.44 -4.76
CA ASP A 59 17.82 -14.81 -5.21
C ASP A 59 18.25 -14.95 -6.66
N PHE A 60 19.45 -15.45 -6.89
CA PHE A 60 20.04 -15.63 -8.22
C PHE A 60 19.18 -16.52 -9.12
N LYS A 61 18.61 -17.60 -8.55
CA LYS A 61 17.72 -18.50 -9.31
C LYS A 61 16.46 -17.78 -9.79
N ALA A 62 15.93 -16.86 -8.99
CA ALA A 62 14.77 -16.06 -9.37
C ALA A 62 15.12 -15.06 -10.51
N ILE A 63 16.34 -14.49 -10.51
CA ILE A 63 16.83 -13.64 -11.61
C ILE A 63 16.89 -14.44 -12.91
N LEU A 64 17.50 -15.63 -12.89
CA LEU A 64 17.61 -16.48 -14.09
C LEU A 64 16.24 -16.93 -14.62
N ARG A 65 15.28 -17.23 -13.72
CA ARG A 65 13.90 -17.55 -14.10
C ARG A 65 13.22 -16.36 -14.75
N LEU A 66 13.36 -15.17 -14.15
CA LEU A 66 12.76 -13.95 -14.70
C LEU A 66 13.35 -13.64 -16.07
N ARG A 67 14.68 -13.74 -16.24
CA ARG A 67 15.33 -13.59 -17.55
C ARG A 67 14.70 -14.51 -18.60
N ARG A 68 14.57 -15.83 -18.30
CA ARG A 68 13.96 -16.77 -19.24
C ARG A 68 12.51 -16.40 -19.57
N ILE A 69 11.73 -15.91 -18.60
CA ILE A 69 10.39 -15.42 -18.85
C ILE A 69 10.44 -14.21 -19.80
N LEU A 70 11.31 -13.24 -19.54
CA LEU A 70 11.48 -12.05 -20.38
C LEU A 70 11.88 -12.42 -21.83
N ASP A 71 12.80 -13.36 -22.01
CA ASP A 71 13.23 -13.80 -23.35
C ASP A 71 12.07 -14.42 -24.17
N ASN A 72 10.98 -14.89 -23.51
CA ASN A 72 9.79 -15.43 -24.16
C ASN A 72 8.62 -14.45 -24.29
N LEU A 73 8.75 -13.20 -23.80
CA LEU A 73 7.72 -12.17 -23.99
C LEU A 73 7.83 -11.57 -25.41
N ASP A 74 6.74 -10.94 -25.87
CA ASP A 74 6.73 -10.19 -27.12
C ASP A 74 7.56 -8.91 -27.00
N GLU A 75 8.41 -8.60 -27.97
CA GLU A 75 9.34 -7.45 -27.93
C GLU A 75 8.63 -6.09 -27.81
N ASN A 76 7.44 -5.97 -28.40
CA ASN A 76 6.64 -4.75 -28.37
C ASN A 76 5.69 -4.67 -27.16
N SER A 77 5.83 -5.58 -26.18
CA SER A 77 4.99 -5.57 -25.00
C SER A 77 5.51 -4.59 -23.94
N ILE A 78 4.58 -3.96 -23.23
CA ILE A 78 4.90 -3.12 -22.08
C ILE A 78 5.15 -4.02 -20.87
N VAL A 79 6.17 -3.70 -20.10
CA VAL A 79 6.45 -4.36 -18.80
C VAL A 79 6.27 -3.36 -17.67
N HIS A 80 5.27 -3.59 -16.82
CA HIS A 80 5.03 -2.77 -15.64
C HIS A 80 5.41 -3.52 -14.36
N VAL A 81 6.43 -3.05 -13.69
CA VAL A 81 7.01 -3.68 -12.50
C VAL A 81 6.56 -2.96 -11.23
N PHE A 82 6.09 -3.72 -10.24
CA PHE A 82 5.62 -3.18 -8.97
C PHE A 82 6.59 -3.45 -7.84
N THR A 83 6.93 -2.42 -7.08
CA THR A 83 7.85 -2.36 -5.95
C THR A 83 9.33 -2.32 -6.32
N LEU A 84 10.14 -1.68 -5.47
CA LEU A 84 11.60 -1.60 -5.64
C LEU A 84 12.28 -2.97 -5.69
N LYS A 85 11.76 -3.97 -4.94
CA LYS A 85 12.32 -5.31 -4.97
C LYS A 85 12.15 -5.95 -6.33
N SER A 86 10.95 -5.95 -6.89
CA SER A 86 10.70 -6.48 -8.23
C SER A 86 11.49 -5.71 -9.28
N GLY A 87 11.59 -4.37 -9.13
CA GLY A 87 12.40 -3.51 -9.97
C GLY A 87 13.87 -3.90 -9.99
N PHE A 88 14.46 -4.21 -8.83
CA PHE A 88 15.82 -4.69 -8.74
C PHE A 88 16.05 -6.02 -9.50
N PHE A 89 15.14 -6.98 -9.32
CA PHE A 89 15.23 -8.25 -10.05
C PHE A 89 15.03 -8.07 -11.55
N PHE A 90 14.08 -7.22 -11.96
CA PHE A 90 13.84 -6.91 -13.36
C PHE A 90 15.06 -6.22 -14.00
N MET A 91 15.65 -5.23 -13.34
CA MET A 91 16.83 -4.52 -13.80
C MET A 91 17.98 -5.47 -14.13
N ILE A 92 18.27 -6.43 -13.24
CA ILE A 92 19.33 -7.42 -13.49
C ILE A 92 18.91 -8.41 -14.58
N ALA A 93 17.67 -8.92 -14.53
CA ALA A 93 17.21 -9.90 -15.51
C ALA A 93 17.12 -9.32 -16.92
N SER A 94 16.67 -8.08 -17.08
CA SER A 94 16.57 -7.39 -18.37
C SER A 94 17.94 -7.06 -18.97
N TYR A 95 18.94 -6.73 -18.13
CA TYR A 95 20.31 -6.52 -18.60
C TYR A 95 20.91 -7.75 -19.30
N PHE A 96 20.54 -8.95 -18.83
CA PHE A 96 20.99 -10.22 -19.45
C PHE A 96 19.95 -10.80 -20.43
N SER A 97 18.84 -10.16 -20.65
CA SER A 97 17.85 -10.55 -21.67
C SER A 97 18.33 -10.16 -23.06
N LYS A 98 17.88 -10.91 -24.06
CA LYS A 98 18.12 -10.61 -25.48
C LYS A 98 17.14 -9.56 -26.03
N LYS A 99 16.16 -9.15 -25.24
CA LYS A 99 15.06 -8.27 -25.65
C LYS A 99 15.09 -6.95 -24.89
N ASN A 100 14.68 -5.90 -25.57
CA ASN A 100 14.43 -4.58 -24.97
C ASN A 100 12.92 -4.41 -24.73
N PHE A 101 12.56 -3.84 -23.60
CA PHE A 101 11.17 -3.60 -23.23
C PHE A 101 10.91 -2.14 -22.95
N LYS A 102 9.75 -1.67 -23.34
CA LYS A 102 9.17 -0.45 -22.77
C LYS A 102 8.73 -0.75 -21.35
N SER A 103 9.39 -0.14 -20.38
CA SER A 103 9.25 -0.55 -18.98
C SER A 103 8.89 0.59 -18.04
N THR A 104 7.91 0.32 -17.18
CA THR A 104 7.43 1.23 -16.13
C THR A 104 7.67 0.60 -14.76
N LEU A 105 8.14 1.39 -13.79
CA LEU A 105 8.30 0.97 -12.39
C LEU A 105 7.31 1.72 -11.49
N SER A 106 6.43 1.02 -10.80
CA SER A 106 5.63 1.61 -9.70
C SER A 106 6.33 1.42 -8.35
N ILE A 107 6.74 2.51 -7.73
CA ILE A 107 7.31 2.55 -6.38
C ILE A 107 6.16 2.73 -5.38
N THR A 108 5.78 1.63 -4.70
CA THR A 108 4.67 1.60 -3.73
C THR A 108 5.13 1.89 -2.30
N GLY A 109 6.29 2.51 -2.15
CA GLY A 109 6.97 2.87 -0.92
C GLY A 109 8.45 2.52 -0.98
N LEU A 110 9.28 3.36 -0.37
CA LEU A 110 10.74 3.23 -0.45
C LEU A 110 11.30 2.04 0.34
N GLY A 111 10.52 1.48 1.26
CA GLY A 111 10.88 0.30 2.02
C GLY A 111 12.15 0.45 2.86
N TYR A 112 12.76 -0.69 3.21
CA TYR A 112 13.91 -0.75 4.13
C TYR A 112 15.18 -0.05 3.61
N ILE A 113 15.42 -0.06 2.30
CA ILE A 113 16.63 0.53 1.67
C ILE A 113 16.74 2.03 2.01
N PHE A 114 15.61 2.70 2.18
CA PHE A 114 15.55 4.14 2.48
C PHE A 114 15.23 4.45 3.95
N SER A 115 15.15 3.43 4.84
CA SER A 115 14.89 3.64 6.27
C SER A 115 16.05 4.37 6.97
N LYS A 116 15.76 5.10 8.05
CA LYS A 116 16.74 5.94 8.79
C LYS A 116 17.64 5.16 9.78
N ARG A 117 17.71 3.82 9.77
CA ARG A 117 18.56 3.06 10.72
C ARG A 117 20.05 3.38 10.53
N LEU A 118 20.74 3.73 11.62
CA LEU A 118 22.13 4.21 11.65
C LEU A 118 23.17 3.24 11.07
N SER A 119 23.01 1.93 11.31
CA SER A 119 23.99 0.90 10.89
C SER A 119 24.20 0.78 9.38
N THR A 120 23.35 1.42 8.58
CA THR A 120 23.38 1.36 7.13
C THR A 120 23.65 2.72 6.48
N ARG A 121 23.95 3.78 7.24
CA ARG A 121 23.98 5.16 6.74
C ARG A 121 25.08 5.42 5.71
N LEU A 122 26.30 4.91 5.94
CA LEU A 122 27.42 5.05 4.99
C LEU A 122 27.20 4.24 3.71
N ILE A 123 26.79 2.96 3.85
CA ILE A 123 26.50 2.10 2.70
C ILE A 123 25.37 2.70 1.85
N LYS A 124 24.34 3.26 2.48
CA LYS A 124 23.22 3.92 1.79
C LYS A 124 23.64 5.18 1.05
N SER A 125 24.57 5.96 1.59
CA SER A 125 25.06 7.20 0.96
C SER A 125 25.69 6.94 -0.42
N PHE A 126 26.41 5.82 -0.57
CA PHE A 126 27.05 5.44 -1.82
C PHE A 126 26.16 4.58 -2.74
N LEU A 127 25.47 3.58 -2.18
CA LEU A 127 24.68 2.66 -2.99
C LEU A 127 23.37 3.28 -3.48
N ARG A 128 22.79 4.21 -2.73
CA ARG A 128 21.52 4.84 -3.09
C ARG A 128 21.57 5.59 -4.41
N PRO A 129 22.55 6.51 -4.67
CA PRO A 129 22.65 7.18 -5.96
C PRO A 129 22.85 6.20 -7.12
N ILE A 130 23.73 5.21 -6.96
CA ILE A 130 24.00 4.19 -7.98
C ILE A 130 22.73 3.41 -8.29
N PHE A 131 21.99 2.98 -7.26
CA PHE A 131 20.75 2.24 -7.43
C PHE A 131 19.68 3.07 -8.16
N ILE A 132 19.55 4.35 -7.82
CA ILE A 132 18.64 5.28 -8.49
C ILE A 132 19.06 5.47 -9.95
N LEU A 133 20.35 5.70 -10.23
CA LEU A 133 20.86 5.83 -11.60
C LEU A 133 20.58 4.58 -12.44
N LEU A 134 20.76 3.38 -11.88
CA LEU A 134 20.47 2.13 -12.58
C LEU A 134 18.97 1.94 -12.84
N ILE A 135 18.10 2.27 -11.88
CA ILE A 135 16.66 2.28 -12.09
C ILE A 135 16.30 3.19 -13.25
N ASN A 136 16.85 4.37 -13.23
CA ASN A 136 16.62 5.40 -14.23
C ASN A 136 17.06 5.00 -15.64
N LYS A 137 18.15 4.26 -15.75
CA LYS A 137 18.64 3.74 -17.03
C LYS A 137 17.77 2.58 -17.55
N THR A 138 17.10 1.85 -16.64
CA THR A 138 16.34 0.65 -16.98
C THR A 138 14.88 0.93 -17.32
N PHE A 139 14.26 1.88 -16.61
CA PHE A 139 12.83 2.14 -16.75
C PHE A 139 12.56 3.43 -17.54
N ASN A 140 11.64 3.35 -18.51
CA ASN A 140 11.19 4.51 -19.28
C ASN A 140 10.33 5.44 -18.43
N ASN A 141 9.49 4.88 -17.55
CA ASN A 141 8.62 5.64 -16.65
C ASN A 141 8.73 5.14 -15.22
N ILE A 142 8.63 6.06 -14.26
CA ILE A 142 8.59 5.74 -12.83
C ILE A 142 7.35 6.39 -12.22
N ILE A 143 6.53 5.59 -11.54
CA ILE A 143 5.32 6.01 -10.86
C ILE A 143 5.54 5.98 -9.36
N TYR A 144 5.25 7.07 -8.68
CA TYR A 144 5.31 7.22 -7.23
C TYR A 144 3.90 7.32 -6.65
N GLN A 145 3.73 6.84 -5.41
CA GLN A 145 2.45 6.93 -4.71
C GLN A 145 2.37 8.12 -3.74
N ASN A 146 3.46 8.82 -3.51
CA ASN A 146 3.49 10.08 -2.75
C ASN A 146 4.61 10.99 -3.27
N SER A 147 4.45 12.30 -3.09
CA SER A 147 5.39 13.31 -3.57
C SER A 147 6.75 13.23 -2.90
N LYS A 148 6.81 12.88 -1.61
CA LYS A 148 8.09 12.81 -0.87
C LYS A 148 8.99 11.70 -1.38
N ASP A 149 8.44 10.54 -1.72
CA ASP A 149 9.20 9.47 -2.34
C ASP A 149 9.67 9.88 -3.75
N GLN A 150 8.84 10.62 -4.49
CA GLN A 150 9.20 11.21 -5.78
C GLN A 150 10.36 12.21 -5.63
N ASP A 151 10.30 13.13 -4.67
CA ASP A 151 11.34 14.13 -4.43
C ASP A 151 12.69 13.48 -4.07
N ILE A 152 12.68 12.41 -3.26
CA ILE A 152 13.90 11.66 -2.92
C ILE A 152 14.59 11.12 -4.18
N PHE A 153 13.83 10.61 -5.15
CA PHE A 153 14.38 10.12 -6.40
C PHE A 153 14.79 11.24 -7.34
N ASN A 154 13.99 12.28 -7.47
CA ASN A 154 14.26 13.43 -8.34
C ASN A 154 15.53 14.19 -7.93
N ASN A 155 15.87 14.23 -6.65
CA ASN A 155 17.10 14.83 -6.16
C ASN A 155 18.40 14.13 -6.63
N TYR A 156 18.29 12.85 -7.09
CA TYR A 156 19.41 12.07 -7.60
C TYR A 156 19.35 11.85 -9.12
N SER A 157 18.32 12.37 -9.78
CA SER A 157 18.11 12.12 -11.20
C SER A 157 17.54 13.34 -11.91
N LYS A 158 18.03 13.64 -13.11
CA LYS A 158 17.45 14.66 -13.99
C LYS A 158 16.23 14.11 -14.76
N PHE A 159 15.36 13.32 -14.10
CA PHE A 159 14.16 12.76 -14.74
C PHE A 159 12.98 13.73 -14.67
N GLY A 160 13.00 14.76 -15.49
CA GLY A 160 11.89 15.70 -15.57
C GLY A 160 10.59 15.08 -16.09
N ASN A 161 10.65 14.37 -17.21
CA ASN A 161 9.43 14.02 -17.96
C ASN A 161 8.90 12.59 -17.72
N ASN A 162 9.68 11.67 -17.13
CA ASN A 162 9.31 10.26 -16.97
C ASN A 162 8.96 9.88 -15.52
N SER A 163 8.73 10.88 -14.66
CA SER A 163 8.40 10.73 -13.25
C SER A 163 6.96 11.14 -13.01
N HIS A 164 6.12 10.18 -12.65
CA HIS A 164 4.67 10.37 -12.51
C HIS A 164 4.25 10.17 -11.05
N LEU A 165 3.38 11.07 -10.55
CA LEU A 165 2.73 10.91 -9.26
C LEU A 165 1.32 10.35 -9.47
N ILE A 166 1.09 9.09 -9.05
CA ILE A 166 -0.24 8.47 -9.02
C ILE A 166 -0.49 8.00 -7.60
N GLU A 167 -1.10 8.85 -6.82
CA GLU A 167 -1.46 8.57 -5.44
C GLU A 167 -2.52 7.47 -5.37
N SER A 168 -2.31 6.48 -4.50
CA SER A 168 -3.25 5.36 -4.33
C SER A 168 -3.21 4.30 -5.44
N SER A 169 -3.87 3.19 -5.16
CA SER A 169 -4.24 2.14 -6.12
C SER A 169 -5.71 2.21 -6.53
N GLY A 170 -6.39 3.27 -6.13
CA GLY A 170 -7.82 3.45 -6.35
C GLY A 170 -8.71 2.68 -5.39
N ILE A 171 -9.96 3.10 -5.30
CA ILE A 171 -11.04 2.36 -4.64
C ILE A 171 -12.25 2.23 -5.57
N GLN A 172 -12.92 1.07 -5.53
CA GLN A 172 -14.19 0.86 -6.21
C GLN A 172 -15.32 1.38 -5.32
N SER A 173 -15.62 2.66 -5.45
CA SER A 173 -16.55 3.38 -4.56
C SER A 173 -17.94 2.75 -4.44
N ASN A 174 -18.43 2.08 -5.49
CA ASN A 174 -19.73 1.40 -5.51
C ASN A 174 -19.76 0.11 -4.68
N GLN A 175 -18.62 -0.41 -4.24
CA GLN A 175 -18.53 -1.64 -3.43
C GLN A 175 -18.52 -1.39 -1.92
N TYR A 176 -18.43 -0.13 -1.49
CA TYR A 176 -18.37 0.21 -0.07
C TYR A 176 -19.76 0.50 0.50
N HIS A 177 -20.06 -0.13 1.61
CA HIS A 177 -21.21 0.23 2.43
C HIS A 177 -20.86 1.49 3.23
N LEU A 178 -21.67 2.54 3.06
CA LEU A 178 -21.40 3.84 3.66
C LEU A 178 -22.01 3.95 5.04
N LYS A 179 -21.29 4.63 5.94
CA LYS A 179 -21.80 4.97 7.28
C LYS A 179 -22.96 5.96 7.14
N GLN A 180 -24.01 5.76 7.96
CA GLN A 180 -25.19 6.62 7.99
C GLN A 180 -25.26 7.44 9.27
N LYS A 181 -24.82 6.88 10.40
CA LYS A 181 -24.84 7.51 11.71
C LYS A 181 -23.68 7.03 12.59
N PHE A 182 -23.33 7.81 13.58
CA PHE A 182 -22.33 7.43 14.58
C PHE A 182 -22.95 6.59 15.70
N ASN A 183 -22.13 5.74 16.30
CA ASN A 183 -22.55 4.91 17.43
C ASN A 183 -22.65 5.74 18.72
N LYS A 184 -23.50 5.32 19.66
CA LYS A 184 -23.57 5.94 21.00
C LYS A 184 -22.24 5.72 21.76
N GLN A 185 -21.73 4.50 21.77
CA GLN A 185 -20.38 4.19 22.22
C GLN A 185 -19.42 4.30 21.02
N LEU A 186 -18.39 5.13 21.13
CA LEU A 186 -17.44 5.38 20.06
C LEU A 186 -16.62 4.12 19.76
N ARG A 187 -16.69 3.63 18.52
CA ARG A 187 -16.01 2.41 18.07
C ARG A 187 -14.76 2.78 17.29
N VAL A 188 -13.59 2.55 17.89
CA VAL A 188 -12.27 2.85 17.32
C VAL A 188 -11.67 1.59 16.71
N ILE A 189 -11.24 1.62 15.45
CA ILE A 189 -10.64 0.46 14.79
C ILE A 189 -9.23 0.78 14.28
N LEU A 190 -8.31 -0.18 14.45
CA LEU A 190 -7.08 -0.28 13.69
C LEU A 190 -7.19 -1.50 12.76
N ALA A 191 -7.09 -1.27 11.44
CA ALA A 191 -7.17 -2.32 10.44
C ALA A 191 -5.88 -2.39 9.63
N ALA A 192 -5.04 -3.41 9.89
CA ALA A 192 -3.75 -3.59 9.24
C ALA A 192 -3.26 -5.03 9.37
N ARG A 193 -2.32 -5.45 8.50
CA ARG A 193 -1.57 -6.68 8.75
C ARG A 193 -0.88 -6.60 10.10
N LEU A 194 -0.80 -7.71 10.83
CA LEU A 194 -0.15 -7.78 12.14
C LEU A 194 1.38 -7.78 11.98
N LEU A 195 1.94 -6.58 11.74
CA LEU A 195 3.36 -6.31 11.57
C LEU A 195 3.85 -5.34 12.66
N GLU A 196 5.12 -5.47 13.06
CA GLU A 196 5.75 -4.58 14.06
C GLU A 196 5.67 -3.09 13.70
N ASP A 197 5.75 -2.75 12.41
CA ASP A 197 5.76 -1.36 11.93
C ASP A 197 4.36 -0.75 11.74
N LYS A 198 3.29 -1.51 12.02
CA LYS A 198 1.91 -1.03 11.94
C LYS A 198 1.39 -0.40 13.23
N GLY A 199 2.19 -0.37 14.29
CA GLY A 199 1.82 0.26 15.55
C GLY A 199 0.83 -0.53 16.38
N ILE A 200 0.81 -1.87 16.23
CA ILE A 200 -0.12 -2.74 16.97
C ILE A 200 0.12 -2.64 18.49
N LYS A 201 1.39 -2.66 18.93
CA LYS A 201 1.73 -2.56 20.35
C LYS A 201 1.32 -1.23 20.95
N GLU A 202 1.56 -0.15 20.21
CA GLU A 202 1.13 1.21 20.60
C GLU A 202 -0.39 1.29 20.69
N TYR A 203 -1.12 0.62 19.79
CA TYR A 203 -2.57 0.58 19.81
C TYR A 203 -3.15 -0.18 21.02
N LEU A 204 -2.57 -1.33 21.35
CA LEU A 204 -2.97 -2.09 22.56
C LEU A 204 -2.74 -1.26 23.84
N ASN A 205 -1.58 -0.60 23.93
CA ASN A 205 -1.27 0.29 25.05
C ASN A 205 -2.20 1.52 25.09
N LEU A 206 -2.57 2.06 23.94
CA LEU A 206 -3.52 3.17 23.84
C LEU A 206 -4.88 2.76 24.43
N ALA A 207 -5.38 1.59 24.05
CA ALA A 207 -6.65 1.07 24.54
C ALA A 207 -6.65 0.82 26.05
N SER A 208 -5.55 0.26 26.60
CA SER A 208 -5.44 0.01 28.05
C SER A 208 -5.36 1.28 28.90
N GLN A 209 -4.97 2.41 28.32
CA GLN A 209 -4.90 3.71 29.01
C GLN A 209 -6.16 4.56 28.80
N MET A 210 -7.12 4.10 27.97
CA MET A 210 -8.37 4.83 27.74
C MET A 210 -9.30 4.70 28.95
N ASN A 211 -9.46 5.78 29.68
CA ASN A 211 -10.35 5.84 30.84
C ASN A 211 -11.76 6.35 30.45
N SER A 212 -12.45 5.58 29.59
CA SER A 212 -13.82 5.91 29.19
C SER A 212 -14.59 4.67 28.75
N SER A 213 -15.68 4.35 29.45
CA SER A 213 -16.62 3.29 29.07
C SER A 213 -17.37 3.57 27.75
N ASN A 214 -17.34 4.83 27.29
CA ASN A 214 -17.98 5.25 26.04
C ASN A 214 -17.10 5.08 24.81
N VAL A 215 -15.90 4.48 24.95
CA VAL A 215 -14.99 4.17 23.84
C VAL A 215 -14.69 2.67 23.84
N LYS A 216 -14.78 2.03 22.68
CA LYS A 216 -14.42 0.61 22.51
C LYS A 216 -13.43 0.46 21.36
N PHE A 217 -12.41 -0.38 21.57
CA PHE A 217 -11.31 -0.59 20.62
C PHE A 217 -11.43 -1.94 19.92
N TYR A 218 -11.12 -1.93 18.61
CA TYR A 218 -11.18 -3.09 17.74
C TYR A 218 -9.90 -3.20 16.90
N LEU A 219 -9.40 -4.40 16.73
CA LEU A 219 -8.22 -4.68 15.90
C LEU A 219 -8.56 -5.70 14.82
N ALA A 220 -8.43 -5.30 13.56
CA ALA A 220 -8.61 -6.18 12.42
C ALA A 220 -7.29 -6.42 11.68
N GLY A 221 -7.03 -7.67 11.31
CA GLY A 221 -5.87 -8.06 10.53
C GLY A 221 -5.39 -9.47 10.82
N GLU A 222 -4.51 -9.97 9.96
CA GLU A 222 -3.94 -11.32 10.06
C GLU A 222 -2.42 -11.25 10.12
N LEU A 223 -1.80 -12.33 10.60
CA LEU A 223 -0.35 -12.53 10.50
C LEU A 223 0.06 -12.55 9.03
N ASP A 224 1.20 -11.98 8.72
CA ASP A 224 1.77 -11.97 7.37
C ASP A 224 2.87 -13.03 7.28
N GLU A 225 2.46 -14.31 7.23
CA GLU A 225 3.38 -15.45 7.25
C GLU A 225 4.52 -15.29 6.24
N GLY A 226 5.74 -15.64 6.69
CA GLY A 226 6.97 -15.48 5.92
C GLY A 226 7.48 -14.04 5.83
N ASN A 227 6.84 -13.04 6.44
CA ASN A 227 7.36 -11.70 6.60
C ASN A 227 8.20 -11.61 7.90
N PRO A 228 9.49 -11.21 7.86
CA PRO A 228 10.33 -11.16 9.06
C PRO A 228 9.87 -10.12 10.10
N LYS A 229 8.99 -9.21 9.72
CA LYS A 229 8.36 -8.23 10.62
C LYS A 229 6.97 -8.64 11.08
N SER A 230 6.48 -9.80 10.67
CA SER A 230 5.20 -10.30 11.16
C SER A 230 5.28 -10.57 12.66
N LEU A 231 4.23 -10.21 13.37
CA LEU A 231 4.04 -10.69 14.72
C LEU A 231 4.00 -12.21 14.70
N ASN A 232 4.39 -12.83 15.80
CA ASN A 232 4.43 -14.28 15.92
C ASN A 232 3.10 -14.83 16.53
N LYS A 233 2.98 -16.15 16.62
CA LYS A 233 1.78 -16.82 17.19
C LYS A 233 1.52 -16.45 18.65
N LYS A 234 2.59 -16.28 19.46
CA LYS A 234 2.46 -15.85 20.85
C LYS A 234 1.92 -14.42 20.95
N ASP A 235 2.40 -13.52 20.09
CA ASP A 235 1.85 -12.16 20.02
C ASP A 235 0.37 -12.20 19.64
N LEU A 236 -0.04 -13.06 18.71
CA LEU A 236 -1.44 -13.22 18.31
C LEU A 236 -2.30 -13.73 19.46
N GLU A 237 -1.84 -14.70 20.24
CA GLU A 237 -2.59 -15.17 21.43
C GLU A 237 -2.72 -14.06 22.48
N ASN A 238 -1.67 -13.27 22.70
CA ASN A 238 -1.74 -12.10 23.60
C ASN A 238 -2.74 -11.03 23.08
N ILE A 239 -2.86 -10.87 21.76
CA ILE A 239 -3.87 -9.97 21.17
C ILE A 239 -5.28 -10.50 21.40
N LYS A 240 -5.51 -11.80 21.20
CA LYS A 240 -6.82 -12.43 21.37
C LYS A 240 -7.30 -12.42 22.82
N SER A 241 -6.39 -12.52 23.79
CA SER A 241 -6.69 -12.48 25.22
C SER A 241 -6.69 -11.07 25.81
N ASN A 242 -6.54 -10.02 24.97
CA ASN A 242 -6.53 -8.64 25.45
C ASN A 242 -7.92 -8.17 25.89
N GLU A 243 -8.04 -7.67 27.10
CA GLU A 243 -9.32 -7.23 27.68
C GLU A 243 -9.81 -5.88 27.14
N PHE A 244 -8.90 -5.05 26.62
CA PHE A 244 -9.19 -3.68 26.17
C PHE A 244 -9.49 -3.59 24.67
N VAL A 245 -9.13 -4.62 23.89
CA VAL A 245 -9.25 -4.60 22.43
C VAL A 245 -9.91 -5.87 21.94
N GLU A 246 -11.01 -5.74 21.21
CA GLU A 246 -11.66 -6.86 20.54
C GLU A 246 -10.93 -7.18 19.23
N TYR A 247 -10.32 -8.38 19.14
CA TYR A 247 -9.65 -8.84 17.93
C TYR A 247 -10.64 -9.52 16.98
N LEU A 248 -10.68 -9.05 15.74
CA LEU A 248 -11.66 -9.45 14.73
C LEU A 248 -11.10 -10.44 13.67
N GLY A 249 -9.76 -10.65 13.62
CA GLY A 249 -9.18 -11.38 12.51
C GLY A 249 -9.29 -10.62 11.18
N TYR A 250 -9.57 -11.34 10.10
CA TYR A 250 -9.86 -10.74 8.80
C TYR A 250 -11.18 -9.99 8.81
N LEU A 251 -11.19 -8.77 8.27
CA LEU A 251 -12.38 -7.94 8.12
C LEU A 251 -12.58 -7.56 6.64
N ASP A 252 -13.79 -7.73 6.11
CA ASP A 252 -14.16 -7.19 4.80
C ASP A 252 -14.45 -5.69 4.94
N LEU A 253 -13.42 -4.87 4.74
CA LEU A 253 -13.51 -3.42 4.90
C LEU A 253 -14.59 -2.78 4.03
N LYS A 254 -14.88 -3.35 2.86
CA LYS A 254 -15.92 -2.83 1.96
C LYS A 254 -17.32 -2.87 2.58
N LYS A 255 -17.58 -3.90 3.39
CA LYS A 255 -18.89 -4.13 4.01
C LYS A 255 -18.98 -3.64 5.44
N GLU A 256 -17.91 -3.85 6.20
CA GLU A 256 -17.97 -3.78 7.66
C GLU A 256 -17.40 -2.49 8.26
N LEU A 257 -16.57 -1.75 7.49
CA LEU A 257 -15.90 -0.55 8.01
C LEU A 257 -16.91 0.52 8.50
N LYS A 258 -18.10 0.58 7.93
CA LYS A 258 -19.20 1.49 8.35
C LYS A 258 -19.66 1.30 9.80
N GLU A 259 -19.37 0.15 10.41
CA GLU A 259 -19.76 -0.15 11.79
C GLU A 259 -18.90 0.57 12.84
N TYR A 260 -17.77 1.16 12.41
CA TYR A 260 -16.84 1.87 13.27
C TYR A 260 -16.98 3.39 13.08
N ASP A 261 -16.45 4.16 14.03
CA ASP A 261 -16.57 5.62 14.07
C ASP A 261 -15.23 6.30 13.81
N VAL A 262 -14.15 5.72 14.32
CA VAL A 262 -12.79 6.24 14.18
C VAL A 262 -11.89 5.14 13.63
N LEU A 263 -11.19 5.45 12.56
CA LEU A 263 -10.09 4.63 12.05
C LEU A 263 -8.76 5.24 12.48
N ILE A 264 -7.93 4.46 13.14
CA ILE A 264 -6.60 4.91 13.55
C ILE A 264 -5.50 4.12 12.81
N SER A 265 -4.48 4.82 12.34
CA SER A 265 -3.29 4.23 11.71
C SER A 265 -2.03 4.73 12.41
N LEU A 266 -1.36 3.86 13.14
CA LEU A 266 -0.11 4.16 13.86
C LEU A 266 1.13 3.63 13.11
N SER A 267 0.99 3.39 11.81
CA SER A 267 2.06 2.87 10.96
C SER A 267 3.27 3.82 10.87
N ASN A 268 4.48 3.26 11.00
CA ASN A 268 5.72 4.03 10.84
C ASN A 268 6.03 4.37 9.38
N HIS A 269 5.58 3.54 8.44
CA HIS A 269 5.91 3.66 7.02
C HIS A 269 4.75 3.19 6.14
N GLU A 270 4.30 4.06 5.24
CA GLU A 270 3.35 3.74 4.18
C GLU A 270 3.84 4.38 2.87
N GLY A 271 3.57 3.74 1.74
CA GLY A 271 3.68 4.38 0.44
C GLY A 271 2.46 5.27 0.18
N PHE A 272 1.27 4.71 0.40
CA PHE A 272 -0.02 5.39 0.46
C PHE A 272 -0.98 4.53 1.30
N SER A 273 -1.60 5.11 2.30
CA SER A 273 -2.49 4.37 3.20
C SER A 273 -3.88 4.21 2.62
N ARG A 274 -4.09 3.09 1.89
CA ARG A 274 -5.40 2.78 1.30
C ARG A 274 -6.50 2.67 2.35
N VAL A 275 -6.22 2.08 3.50
CA VAL A 275 -7.23 1.92 4.56
C VAL A 275 -7.74 3.25 5.11
N LEU A 276 -6.88 4.27 5.19
CA LEU A 276 -7.31 5.63 5.56
C LEU A 276 -8.21 6.24 4.48
N LEU A 277 -7.87 6.06 3.21
CA LEU A 277 -8.73 6.51 2.11
C LEU A 277 -10.10 5.84 2.15
N GLU A 278 -10.15 4.54 2.42
CA GLU A 278 -11.38 3.76 2.59
C GLU A 278 -12.21 4.27 3.78
N GLY A 279 -11.57 4.52 4.94
CA GLY A 279 -12.23 5.07 6.13
C GLY A 279 -12.84 6.45 5.89
N ILE A 280 -12.10 7.34 5.24
CA ILE A 280 -12.59 8.69 4.87
C ILE A 280 -13.79 8.58 3.91
N TYR A 281 -13.70 7.70 2.91
CA TYR A 281 -14.79 7.47 1.96
C TYR A 281 -16.05 6.93 2.62
N VAL A 282 -15.91 5.97 3.52
CA VAL A 282 -17.01 5.38 4.28
C VAL A 282 -17.66 6.41 5.21
N GLY A 283 -16.90 7.37 5.72
CA GLY A 283 -17.38 8.46 6.58
C GLY A 283 -16.92 8.37 8.03
N LEU A 284 -15.78 7.74 8.30
CA LEU A 284 -15.15 7.67 9.61
C LEU A 284 -14.30 8.91 9.89
N TYR A 285 -14.11 9.23 11.18
CA TYR A 285 -12.97 10.04 11.59
C TYR A 285 -11.70 9.25 11.41
N CYS A 286 -10.63 9.89 10.89
CA CYS A 286 -9.36 9.21 10.62
C CYS A 286 -8.20 9.90 11.36
N LEU A 287 -7.55 9.15 12.24
CA LEU A 287 -6.34 9.57 12.94
C LEU A 287 -5.14 8.80 12.39
N ALA A 288 -4.08 9.49 12.01
CA ALA A 288 -2.92 8.82 11.45
C ALA A 288 -1.61 9.36 11.99
N PHE A 289 -0.67 8.47 12.34
CA PHE A 289 0.70 8.86 12.62
C PHE A 289 1.39 9.35 11.33
N LYS A 290 2.11 10.46 11.45
CA LYS A 290 2.77 11.14 10.33
C LYS A 290 3.82 10.29 9.66
N ASN A 291 3.61 10.02 8.39
CA ASN A 291 4.58 9.42 7.47
C ASN A 291 4.24 9.82 6.02
N ASN A 292 5.12 9.50 5.06
CA ASN A 292 4.96 9.94 3.67
C ASN A 292 3.63 9.51 3.04
N GLY A 293 3.09 8.35 3.42
CA GLY A 293 1.88 7.79 2.85
C GLY A 293 0.60 8.12 3.62
N THR A 294 0.66 8.93 4.69
CA THR A 294 -0.51 9.35 5.47
C THR A 294 -0.82 10.84 5.33
N GLU A 295 0.12 11.67 4.89
CA GLU A 295 -0.04 13.13 4.84
C GLU A 295 -1.19 13.60 3.93
N PHE A 296 -1.60 12.79 2.95
CA PHE A 296 -2.71 13.11 2.07
C PHE A 296 -4.03 13.36 2.81
N ILE A 297 -4.20 12.79 4.03
CA ILE A 297 -5.42 12.96 4.80
C ILE A 297 -5.66 14.41 5.25
N ASN A 298 -4.63 15.26 5.30
CA ASN A 298 -4.78 16.69 5.61
C ASN A 298 -5.70 17.43 4.63
N ASN A 299 -5.96 16.87 3.47
CA ASN A 299 -6.86 17.44 2.46
C ASN A 299 -8.34 17.09 2.70
N PHE A 300 -8.65 16.39 3.78
CA PHE A 300 -9.99 15.89 4.08
C PHE A 300 -10.50 16.37 5.42
N GLN A 301 -11.82 16.52 5.53
CA GLN A 301 -12.50 16.79 6.79
C GLN A 301 -12.50 15.54 7.68
N ASN A 302 -12.68 15.71 8.98
CA ASN A 302 -12.73 14.64 9.99
C ASN A 302 -11.45 13.79 10.01
N THR A 303 -10.30 14.43 9.76
CA THR A 303 -9.00 13.76 9.76
C THR A 303 -7.99 14.52 10.63
N LYS A 304 -7.03 13.79 11.19
CA LYS A 304 -5.95 14.38 11.98
C LYS A 304 -4.65 13.61 11.78
N ILE A 305 -3.59 14.35 11.44
CA ILE A 305 -2.22 13.82 11.50
C ILE A 305 -1.68 13.98 12.93
N LEU A 306 -1.13 12.90 13.44
CA LEU A 306 -0.48 12.81 14.75
C LEU A 306 1.03 12.91 14.54
N ASP A 307 1.65 13.97 15.05
CA ASP A 307 3.12 14.17 14.95
C ASP A 307 3.89 13.36 16.01
N THR A 308 3.19 12.79 16.98
CA THR A 308 3.74 12.01 18.07
C THR A 308 2.95 10.74 18.33
N LYS A 309 3.61 9.73 18.89
CA LYS A 309 3.01 8.52 19.43
C LYS A 309 2.80 8.60 20.96
N ASN A 310 2.79 9.79 21.53
CA ASN A 310 2.39 9.98 22.90
C ASN A 310 0.92 9.57 23.06
N LEU A 311 0.68 8.55 23.90
CA LEU A 311 -0.63 7.90 24.04
C LEU A 311 -1.66 8.85 24.67
N GLU A 312 -1.23 9.73 25.58
CA GLU A 312 -2.09 10.73 26.19
C GLU A 312 -2.65 11.72 25.16
N ILE A 313 -1.80 12.19 24.24
CA ILE A 313 -2.22 13.09 23.16
C ILE A 313 -3.21 12.40 22.24
N ILE A 314 -2.95 11.14 21.90
CA ILE A 314 -3.85 10.35 21.03
C ILE A 314 -5.19 10.10 21.73
N ASN A 315 -5.18 9.75 23.02
CA ASN A 315 -6.38 9.58 23.82
C ASN A 315 -7.20 10.87 23.88
N ASN A 316 -6.56 12.01 24.08
CA ASN A 316 -7.24 13.31 24.08
C ASN A 316 -7.88 13.63 22.71
N GLU A 317 -7.27 13.28 21.59
CA GLU A 317 -7.90 13.45 20.27
C GLU A 317 -9.14 12.54 20.10
N ILE A 318 -9.08 11.28 20.59
CA ILE A 318 -10.25 10.38 20.58
C ILE A 318 -11.38 10.94 21.47
N LEU A 319 -11.07 11.44 22.68
CA LEU A 319 -12.04 12.05 23.58
C LEU A 319 -12.66 13.33 23.01
N LYS A 320 -11.90 14.14 22.26
CA LYS A 320 -12.45 15.28 21.52
C LYS A 320 -13.49 14.82 20.50
N ILE A 321 -13.21 13.76 19.72
CA ILE A 321 -14.17 13.21 18.77
C ILE A 321 -15.43 12.70 19.52
N LEU A 322 -15.26 12.04 20.67
CA LEU A 322 -16.38 11.57 21.47
C LEU A 322 -17.31 12.71 21.87
N ASN A 323 -16.77 13.86 22.27
CA ASN A 323 -17.48 15.01 22.82
C ASN A 323 -17.90 16.07 21.78
N THR A 324 -17.61 15.85 20.49
CA THR A 324 -17.97 16.77 19.41
C THR A 324 -19.22 16.26 18.69
N ASP A 325 -20.02 17.19 18.16
CA ASP A 325 -21.12 16.84 17.26
C ASP A 325 -20.55 16.22 15.98
N LYS A 326 -20.83 14.93 15.80
CA LYS A 326 -20.25 14.12 14.73
C LYS A 326 -21.07 14.25 13.46
N TYR A 327 -20.40 14.49 12.35
CA TYR A 327 -21.03 14.56 11.03
C TYR A 327 -20.26 13.74 10.00
N ILE A 328 -20.95 13.30 8.95
CA ILE A 328 -20.37 12.58 7.82
C ILE A 328 -20.11 13.59 6.69
N SER A 329 -18.86 13.71 6.30
CA SER A 329 -18.49 14.63 5.21
C SER A 329 -18.83 14.02 3.85
N LEU A 330 -19.86 14.57 3.20
CA LEU A 330 -20.19 14.23 1.81
C LEU A 330 -19.15 14.78 0.83
N GLN A 331 -18.54 15.93 1.16
CA GLN A 331 -17.48 16.53 0.36
C GLN A 331 -16.29 15.58 0.21
N ASN A 332 -15.87 14.91 1.29
CA ASN A 332 -14.80 13.90 1.24
C ASN A 332 -15.12 12.80 0.23
N ARG A 333 -16.37 12.32 0.19
CA ARG A 333 -16.78 11.26 -0.74
C ARG A 333 -16.67 11.70 -2.18
N GLU A 334 -17.09 12.93 -2.50
CA GLU A 334 -17.03 13.45 -3.86
C GLU A 334 -15.57 13.65 -4.31
N VAL A 335 -14.71 14.22 -3.47
CA VAL A 335 -13.27 14.36 -3.77
C VAL A 335 -12.63 12.99 -4.03
N ILE A 336 -12.96 11.97 -3.21
CA ILE A 336 -12.41 10.63 -3.39
C ILE A 336 -12.90 9.97 -4.68
N LYS A 337 -14.18 10.09 -5.02
CA LYS A 337 -14.71 9.59 -6.30
C LYS A 337 -14.03 10.24 -7.50
N GLN A 338 -13.80 11.54 -7.45
CA GLN A 338 -13.18 12.29 -8.52
C GLN A 338 -11.68 12.03 -8.67
N LYS A 339 -10.94 11.92 -7.55
CA LYS A 339 -9.47 11.80 -7.60
C LYS A 339 -8.98 10.36 -7.47
N TYR A 340 -9.62 9.56 -6.61
CA TYR A 340 -9.09 8.26 -6.18
C TYR A 340 -9.96 7.06 -6.58
N SER A 341 -10.94 7.23 -7.46
CA SER A 341 -11.66 6.07 -7.99
C SER A 341 -10.74 5.19 -8.83
N THR A 342 -10.97 3.87 -8.81
CA THR A 342 -10.22 2.91 -9.63
C THR A 342 -10.20 3.31 -11.10
N LYS A 343 -11.34 3.82 -11.62
CA LYS A 343 -11.46 4.32 -13.00
C LYS A 343 -10.48 5.47 -13.30
N ASN A 344 -10.37 6.46 -12.40
CA ASN A 344 -9.49 7.61 -12.62
C ASN A 344 -8.00 7.23 -12.45
N ILE A 345 -7.68 6.32 -11.52
CA ILE A 345 -6.34 5.76 -11.41
C ILE A 345 -5.97 4.95 -12.66
N ALA A 346 -6.90 4.14 -13.18
CA ALA A 346 -6.70 3.40 -14.43
C ALA A 346 -6.45 4.33 -15.62
N LYS A 347 -7.21 5.43 -15.74
CA LYS A 347 -6.98 6.46 -16.76
C LYS A 347 -5.59 7.08 -16.66
N SER A 348 -5.08 7.28 -15.44
CA SER A 348 -3.71 7.78 -15.26
C SER A 348 -2.65 6.77 -15.75
N PHE A 349 -2.88 5.48 -15.53
CA PHE A 349 -2.02 4.42 -16.07
C PHE A 349 -2.13 4.32 -17.59
N ASP A 350 -3.34 4.40 -18.14
CA ASP A 350 -3.60 4.40 -19.58
C ASP A 350 -2.82 5.52 -20.30
N ASN A 351 -2.84 6.73 -19.74
CA ASN A 351 -2.08 7.85 -20.29
C ASN A 351 -0.57 7.54 -20.35
N ILE A 352 -0.01 6.87 -19.33
CA ILE A 352 1.41 6.48 -19.35
C ILE A 352 1.67 5.39 -20.39
N TYR A 353 0.79 4.38 -20.50
CA TYR A 353 0.94 3.31 -21.46
C TYR A 353 0.86 3.84 -22.90
N LYS A 354 -0.02 4.81 -23.18
CA LYS A 354 -0.13 5.45 -24.50
C LYS A 354 1.11 6.25 -24.90
N LEU A 355 1.89 6.75 -23.95
CA LEU A 355 3.17 7.39 -24.23
C LEU A 355 4.25 6.39 -24.69
N GLU A 356 4.03 5.09 -24.44
CA GLU A 356 4.94 4.01 -24.78
C GLU A 356 4.59 3.35 -26.13
N PHE A 357 3.44 3.62 -26.70
CA PHE A 357 3.05 3.21 -28.06
C PHE A 357 3.35 4.31 -29.07
#